data_b2a954005b3656fb6551efc358896b53
#
_entry.id   b2a954005b3656fb6551efc358896b53
#
_cell.length_a   1.000
_cell.length_b   1.000
_cell.length_c   1.000
_cell.angle_alpha   90.00
_cell.angle_beta   90.00
_cell.angle_gamma   90.00
#
_symmetry.space_group_name_H-M   'P 1'
#
loop_
_entity.id
_entity.type
_entity.pdbx_description
1 polymer ?
#
loop_
_entity_poly.entity_id
_entity_poly.type
_entity_poly.pdbx_seq_one_letter_code
_entity_poly.pdbx_strand_id
1 'polypeptide(L)'
;MQTSLKYRAMSASNLKPSYVLSFLLGVTLMLAFSKLGASNPQPPHHVYELRLYHVNEGKMDALKARFGDHTDAIFRRHNMKSIGYWSPEDAPDSQNLFIYILEHPSRQEAEKNWAAFQADPEWQKVKAESEANGPLVDHIDHYFMDPTNFSAFK
;
A
#
# COMPACT_ATOMS: atom_id res chain seq x y z
N MET A 1 76.45 19.73 24.56
CA MET A 1 75.60 20.91 24.72
C MET A 1 74.15 20.47 24.39
N GLN A 2 73.41 20.05 25.43
CA GLN A 2 71.99 19.55 25.27
C GLN A 2 71.12 20.70 25.70
N THR A 3 70.28 21.20 24.75
CA THR A 3 69.26 22.18 25.01
C THR A 3 67.89 21.40 25.14
N SER A 4 67.47 21.25 26.40
CA SER A 4 66.17 20.65 26.75
C SER A 4 65.04 21.65 26.48
N LEU A 5 64.17 21.38 25.50
CA LEU A 5 62.90 22.09 25.32
C LEU A 5 61.93 21.59 26.37
N LYS A 6 61.59 22.40 27.36
CA LYS A 6 60.49 22.15 28.30
C LYS A 6 59.15 22.42 27.61
N TYR A 7 58.44 21.36 27.30
CA TYR A 7 57.02 21.44 26.86
C TYR A 7 56.16 21.82 28.07
N ARG A 8 55.62 23.01 28.06
CA ARG A 8 54.71 23.49 29.12
C ARG A 8 53.31 23.00 28.80
N ALA A 9 52.87 21.94 29.47
CA ALA A 9 51.50 21.48 29.42
C ALA A 9 50.53 22.60 29.87
N MET A 10 49.68 23.06 28.96
CA MET A 10 48.58 23.98 29.31
C MET A 10 47.54 23.20 30.08
N SER A 11 47.35 23.56 31.35
CA SER A 11 46.32 23.02 32.20
C SER A 11 44.93 23.38 31.68
N ALA A 12 44.10 22.37 31.51
CA ALA A 12 42.71 22.46 31.02
C ALA A 12 41.70 23.11 32.00
N SER A 13 42.22 23.80 33.04
CA SER A 13 41.38 24.27 34.16
C SER A 13 40.73 25.66 34.01
N ASN A 14 40.81 26.30 32.85
CA ASN A 14 40.32 27.68 32.66
C ASN A 14 39.18 27.85 31.64
N LEU A 15 38.49 26.77 31.25
CA LEU A 15 37.24 26.92 30.49
C LEU A 15 36.10 27.23 31.43
N LYS A 16 35.54 28.44 31.34
CA LYS A 16 34.39 28.84 32.15
C LYS A 16 33.22 27.90 31.82
N PRO A 17 32.49 27.35 32.82
CA PRO A 17 31.42 26.37 32.58
C PRO A 17 30.27 26.88 31.71
N SER A 18 30.13 28.20 31.58
CA SER A 18 29.12 28.83 30.72
C SER A 18 29.30 28.57 29.23
N TYR A 19 30.51 28.39 28.73
CA TYR A 19 30.73 28.11 27.31
C TYR A 19 30.50 26.65 26.94
N VAL A 20 30.71 25.72 27.88
CA VAL A 20 30.44 24.27 27.68
C VAL A 20 28.96 24.03 27.63
N LEU A 21 28.18 24.70 28.48
CA LEU A 21 26.71 24.55 28.53
C LEU A 21 26.06 25.13 27.25
N SER A 22 26.56 26.27 26.75
CA SER A 22 26.05 26.86 25.51
C SER A 22 26.35 26.02 24.28
N PHE A 23 27.50 25.36 24.23
CA PHE A 23 27.85 24.46 23.10
C PHE A 23 27.04 23.18 23.10
N LEU A 24 26.81 22.57 24.26
CA LEU A 24 25.95 21.39 24.39
C LEU A 24 24.49 21.70 24.05
N LEU A 25 23.97 22.89 24.45
CA LEU A 25 22.61 23.29 24.13
C LEU A 25 22.42 23.54 22.62
N GLY A 26 23.43 24.13 21.96
CA GLY A 26 23.43 24.38 20.51
C GLY A 26 23.45 23.07 19.68
N VAL A 27 24.24 22.09 20.10
CA VAL A 27 24.33 20.78 19.41
C VAL A 27 23.04 19.96 19.59
N THR A 28 22.43 19.97 20.78
CA THR A 28 21.16 19.29 21.02
C THR A 28 20.01 19.93 20.24
N LEU A 29 20.00 21.24 20.08
CA LEU A 29 18.97 21.93 19.28
C LEU A 29 19.15 21.65 17.78
N MET A 30 20.38 21.57 17.27
CA MET A 30 20.64 21.21 15.87
C MET A 30 20.25 19.77 15.56
N LEU A 31 20.44 18.82 16.48
CA LEU A 31 20.04 17.41 16.31
C LEU A 31 18.52 17.21 16.39
N ALA A 32 17.82 18.10 17.07
CA ALA A 32 16.35 18.08 17.11
C ALA A 32 15.71 18.60 15.81
N PHE A 33 16.33 19.57 15.14
CA PHE A 33 15.85 20.09 13.86
C PHE A 33 16.13 19.16 12.67
N SER A 34 17.11 18.28 12.74
CA SER A 34 17.41 17.34 11.63
C SER A 34 16.39 16.19 11.51
N LYS A 35 15.43 16.04 12.44
CA LYS A 35 14.34 15.08 12.34
C LYS A 35 13.03 15.67 11.81
N LEU A 36 12.93 16.96 11.60
CA LEU A 36 11.87 17.57 10.81
C LEU A 36 12.28 17.58 9.33
N GLY A 37 12.55 16.41 8.77
CA GLY A 37 12.40 16.20 7.35
C GLY A 37 10.94 16.50 7.04
N ALA A 38 10.66 17.65 6.46
CA ALA A 38 9.36 17.93 5.89
C ALA A 38 9.09 16.86 4.84
N SER A 39 8.38 15.80 5.22
CA SER A 39 7.68 14.99 4.26
C SER A 39 6.69 15.95 3.60
N ASN A 40 7.05 16.45 2.43
CA ASN A 40 6.09 17.11 1.56
C ASN A 40 4.90 16.16 1.49
N PRO A 41 3.71 16.50 1.98
CA PRO A 41 2.56 15.63 1.81
C PRO A 41 2.32 15.56 0.31
N GLN A 42 2.80 14.48 -0.31
CA GLN A 42 2.37 14.16 -1.66
C GLN A 42 0.85 14.03 -1.59
N PRO A 43 0.09 14.70 -2.49
CA PRO A 43 -1.34 14.51 -2.53
C PRO A 43 -1.63 13.00 -2.58
N PRO A 44 -2.68 12.52 -1.92
CA PRO A 44 -3.01 11.11 -1.89
C PRO A 44 -3.07 10.60 -3.33
N HIS A 45 -2.11 9.78 -3.70
CA HIS A 45 -1.99 9.21 -5.03
C HIS A 45 -2.74 7.88 -5.01
N HIS A 46 -4.00 7.93 -5.41
CA HIS A 46 -4.81 6.73 -5.51
C HIS A 46 -4.31 5.87 -6.67
N VAL A 47 -4.25 4.58 -6.43
CA VAL A 47 -3.88 3.56 -7.40
C VAL A 47 -5.11 2.75 -7.74
N TYR A 48 -5.35 2.51 -9.01
CA TYR A 48 -6.46 1.69 -9.47
C TYR A 48 -5.95 0.31 -9.88
N GLU A 49 -6.67 -0.73 -9.49
CA GLU A 49 -6.35 -2.11 -9.86
C GLU A 49 -7.45 -2.65 -10.76
N LEU A 50 -7.13 -2.83 -12.05
CA LEU A 50 -7.95 -3.55 -13.00
C LEU A 50 -7.74 -5.05 -12.80
N ARG A 51 -8.85 -5.80 -12.74
CA ARG A 51 -8.80 -7.26 -12.67
C ARG A 51 -9.71 -7.87 -13.74
N LEU A 52 -9.14 -8.81 -14.47
CA LEU A 52 -9.76 -9.56 -15.55
C LEU A 52 -9.81 -11.02 -15.10
N TYR A 53 -11.01 -11.51 -14.77
CA TYR A 53 -11.21 -12.89 -14.35
C TYR A 53 -11.65 -13.73 -15.54
N HIS A 54 -10.81 -14.67 -15.95
CA HIS A 54 -11.16 -15.65 -16.97
C HIS A 54 -11.95 -16.78 -16.31
N VAL A 55 -13.23 -16.80 -16.58
CA VAL A 55 -14.22 -17.63 -15.88
C VAL A 55 -14.36 -18.98 -16.58
N ASN A 56 -14.39 -20.06 -15.82
CA ASN A 56 -14.61 -21.40 -16.35
C ASN A 56 -16.01 -21.53 -16.97
N GLU A 57 -16.13 -22.40 -17.96
CA GLU A 57 -17.39 -22.63 -18.68
C GLU A 57 -18.56 -22.90 -17.72
N GLY A 58 -19.66 -22.19 -17.92
CA GLY A 58 -20.88 -22.30 -17.10
C GLY A 58 -20.77 -21.78 -15.67
N LYS A 59 -19.67 -21.10 -15.30
CA LYS A 59 -19.44 -20.59 -13.93
C LYS A 59 -19.73 -19.09 -13.74
N MET A 60 -20.08 -18.36 -14.80
CA MET A 60 -20.26 -16.90 -14.74
C MET A 60 -21.33 -16.47 -13.73
N ASP A 61 -22.49 -17.11 -13.73
CA ASP A 61 -23.58 -16.73 -12.81
C ASP A 61 -23.21 -17.00 -11.34
N ALA A 62 -22.55 -18.12 -11.08
CA ALA A 62 -22.04 -18.44 -9.74
C ALA A 62 -20.96 -17.42 -9.29
N LEU A 63 -20.09 -16.96 -10.19
CA LEU A 63 -19.11 -15.94 -9.88
C LEU A 63 -19.78 -14.59 -9.59
N LYS A 64 -20.74 -14.17 -10.41
CA LYS A 64 -21.51 -12.94 -10.18
C LYS A 64 -22.26 -12.97 -8.86
N ALA A 65 -22.92 -14.09 -8.52
CA ALA A 65 -23.58 -14.27 -7.23
C ALA A 65 -22.60 -14.16 -6.07
N ARG A 66 -21.43 -14.83 -6.14
CA ARG A 66 -20.39 -14.70 -5.10
C ARG A 66 -19.95 -13.25 -4.89
N PHE A 67 -19.78 -12.49 -5.97
CA PHE A 67 -19.38 -11.08 -5.87
C PHE A 67 -20.49 -10.21 -5.30
N GLY A 68 -21.72 -10.33 -5.80
CA GLY A 68 -22.85 -9.52 -5.38
C GLY A 68 -23.30 -9.79 -3.95
N ASP A 69 -23.33 -11.05 -3.56
CA ASP A 69 -23.86 -11.46 -2.25
C ASP A 69 -22.82 -11.36 -1.13
N HIS A 70 -21.52 -11.47 -1.46
CA HIS A 70 -20.47 -11.59 -0.43
C HIS A 70 -19.23 -10.75 -0.70
N THR A 71 -18.56 -10.94 -1.85
CA THR A 71 -17.18 -10.46 -2.06
C THR A 71 -17.07 -8.95 -1.95
N ASP A 72 -18.00 -8.19 -2.54
CA ASP A 72 -17.98 -6.73 -2.49
C ASP A 72 -18.13 -6.19 -1.05
N ALA A 73 -18.96 -6.81 -0.23
CA ALA A 73 -19.09 -6.45 1.18
C ALA A 73 -17.79 -6.73 1.97
N ILE A 74 -17.11 -7.85 1.66
CA ILE A 74 -15.83 -8.21 2.28
C ILE A 74 -14.72 -7.25 1.81
N PHE A 75 -14.69 -6.87 0.53
CA PHE A 75 -13.78 -5.86 0.01
C PHE A 75 -13.89 -4.54 0.79
N ARG A 76 -15.10 -4.04 0.98
CA ARG A 76 -15.35 -2.79 1.75
C ARG A 76 -14.82 -2.88 3.18
N ARG A 77 -14.97 -4.02 3.83
CA ARG A 77 -14.47 -4.29 5.19
C ARG A 77 -12.94 -4.20 5.28
N HIS A 78 -12.26 -4.55 4.19
CA HIS A 78 -10.81 -4.51 4.06
C HIS A 78 -10.28 -3.25 3.33
N ASN A 79 -11.06 -2.15 3.33
CA ASN A 79 -10.68 -0.88 2.70
C ASN A 79 -10.32 -1.00 1.20
N MET A 80 -10.95 -1.95 0.51
CA MET A 80 -10.82 -2.15 -0.94
C MET A 80 -12.08 -1.59 -1.59
N LYS A 81 -11.99 -0.38 -2.15
CA LYS A 81 -13.13 0.31 -2.73
C LYS A 81 -13.34 -0.15 -4.17
N SER A 82 -14.47 -0.81 -4.45
CA SER A 82 -14.87 -1.14 -5.82
C SER A 82 -15.36 0.10 -6.57
N ILE A 83 -14.84 0.30 -7.79
CA ILE A 83 -15.31 1.32 -8.72
C ILE A 83 -16.49 0.79 -9.52
N GLY A 84 -16.46 -0.48 -9.90
CA GLY A 84 -17.53 -1.14 -10.62
C GLY A 84 -17.14 -2.53 -11.10
N TYR A 85 -18.14 -3.24 -11.63
CA TYR A 85 -18.07 -4.60 -12.14
C TYR A 85 -18.72 -4.66 -13.50
N TRP A 86 -18.09 -5.36 -14.44
CA TRP A 86 -18.57 -5.48 -15.82
C TRP A 86 -18.44 -6.91 -16.34
N SER A 87 -19.31 -7.27 -17.27
CA SER A 87 -19.11 -8.34 -18.23
C SER A 87 -19.23 -7.75 -19.62
N PRO A 88 -18.45 -8.19 -20.60
CA PRO A 88 -18.67 -7.83 -22.00
C PRO A 88 -20.09 -8.18 -22.46
N GLU A 89 -20.60 -7.45 -23.45
CA GLU A 89 -21.92 -7.73 -24.03
C GLU A 89 -21.86 -8.86 -25.08
N ASP A 90 -20.75 -8.93 -25.81
CA ASP A 90 -20.57 -9.83 -26.94
C ASP A 90 -19.93 -11.17 -26.52
N ALA A 91 -20.39 -12.25 -27.15
CA ALA A 91 -19.77 -13.56 -27.04
C ALA A 91 -18.42 -13.62 -27.82
N PRO A 92 -17.44 -14.43 -27.38
CA PRO A 92 -17.53 -15.36 -26.24
C PRO A 92 -17.32 -14.69 -24.87
N ASP A 93 -16.79 -13.47 -24.83
CA ASP A 93 -16.33 -12.81 -23.60
C ASP A 93 -17.46 -12.54 -22.59
N SER A 94 -18.69 -12.33 -23.06
CA SER A 94 -19.86 -12.19 -22.17
C SER A 94 -20.11 -13.41 -21.27
N GLN A 95 -19.57 -14.57 -21.64
CA GLN A 95 -19.75 -15.84 -20.93
C GLN A 95 -18.54 -16.23 -20.08
N ASN A 96 -17.38 -15.68 -20.37
CA ASN A 96 -16.12 -16.15 -19.77
C ASN A 96 -15.22 -15.03 -19.22
N LEU A 97 -15.60 -13.75 -19.36
CA LEU A 97 -14.81 -12.64 -18.85
C LEU A 97 -15.60 -11.78 -17.86
N PHE A 98 -15.11 -11.69 -16.62
CA PHE A 98 -15.64 -10.81 -15.59
C PHE A 98 -14.58 -9.79 -15.19
N ILE A 99 -14.94 -8.50 -15.23
CA ILE A 99 -14.02 -7.38 -15.10
C ILE A 99 -14.42 -6.54 -13.90
N TYR A 100 -13.45 -6.08 -13.12
CA TYR A 100 -13.72 -5.06 -12.11
C TYR A 100 -12.49 -4.19 -11.84
N ILE A 101 -12.73 -3.03 -11.24
CA ILE A 101 -11.71 -2.08 -10.85
C ILE A 101 -11.85 -1.79 -9.35
N LEU A 102 -10.73 -1.87 -8.64
CA LEU A 102 -10.60 -1.41 -7.26
C LEU A 102 -9.79 -0.12 -7.21
N GLU A 103 -10.13 0.74 -6.26
CA GLU A 103 -9.36 1.92 -5.89
C GLU A 103 -8.66 1.66 -4.55
N HIS A 104 -7.38 1.97 -4.49
CA HIS A 104 -6.55 1.84 -3.29
C HIS A 104 -5.86 3.17 -2.96
N PRO A 105 -5.65 3.48 -1.67
CA PRO A 105 -4.91 4.68 -1.26
C PRO A 105 -3.46 4.69 -1.75
N SER A 106 -2.85 3.51 -1.95
CA SER A 106 -1.51 3.30 -2.50
C SER A 106 -1.31 1.84 -2.88
N ARG A 107 -0.25 1.56 -3.64
CA ARG A 107 0.19 0.18 -3.94
C ARG A 107 0.47 -0.63 -2.67
N GLN A 108 1.13 -0.04 -1.69
CA GLN A 108 1.45 -0.70 -0.42
C GLN A 108 0.18 -1.05 0.38
N GLU A 109 -0.80 -0.15 0.43
CA GLU A 109 -2.09 -0.44 1.08
C GLU A 109 -2.88 -1.49 0.32
N ALA A 110 -2.82 -1.52 -1.01
CA ALA A 110 -3.42 -2.61 -1.80
C ALA A 110 -2.89 -3.98 -1.39
N GLU A 111 -1.57 -4.15 -1.33
CA GLU A 111 -0.91 -5.41 -0.96
C GLU A 111 -1.32 -5.86 0.46
N LYS A 112 -1.35 -4.94 1.41
CA LYS A 112 -1.79 -5.19 2.79
C LYS A 112 -3.26 -5.59 2.87
N ASN A 113 -4.13 -4.87 2.16
CA ASN A 113 -5.58 -5.12 2.17
C ASN A 113 -5.91 -6.45 1.48
N TRP A 114 -5.21 -6.80 0.40
CA TRP A 114 -5.32 -8.10 -0.24
C TRP A 114 -4.92 -9.25 0.70
N ALA A 115 -3.82 -9.09 1.44
CA ALA A 115 -3.40 -10.09 2.41
C ALA A 115 -4.45 -10.28 3.52
N ALA A 116 -5.02 -9.19 4.03
CA ALA A 116 -6.08 -9.22 5.05
C ALA A 116 -7.38 -9.86 4.50
N PHE A 117 -7.79 -9.51 3.29
CA PHE A 117 -8.94 -10.11 2.62
C PHE A 117 -8.76 -11.63 2.44
N GLN A 118 -7.60 -12.07 1.99
CA GLN A 118 -7.34 -13.50 1.78
C GLN A 118 -7.32 -14.31 3.08
N ALA A 119 -6.92 -13.68 4.19
CA ALA A 119 -6.94 -14.28 5.53
C ALA A 119 -8.32 -14.21 6.21
N ASP A 120 -9.30 -13.51 5.64
CA ASP A 120 -10.63 -13.36 6.21
C ASP A 120 -11.37 -14.71 6.25
N PRO A 121 -11.82 -15.20 7.42
CA PRO A 121 -12.51 -16.48 7.54
C PRO A 121 -13.82 -16.56 6.74
N GLU A 122 -14.54 -15.44 6.61
CA GLU A 122 -15.77 -15.40 5.81
C GLU A 122 -15.45 -15.56 4.33
N TRP A 123 -14.40 -14.86 3.84
CA TRP A 123 -13.94 -15.06 2.47
C TRP A 123 -13.54 -16.51 2.18
N GLN A 124 -12.76 -17.11 3.08
CA GLN A 124 -12.33 -18.51 2.91
C GLN A 124 -13.53 -19.47 2.85
N LYS A 125 -14.54 -19.26 3.71
CA LYS A 125 -15.77 -20.03 3.70
C LYS A 125 -16.55 -19.83 2.39
N VAL A 126 -16.81 -18.59 2.01
CA VAL A 126 -17.56 -18.24 0.78
C VAL A 126 -16.86 -18.81 -0.46
N LYS A 127 -15.54 -18.70 -0.52
CA LYS A 127 -14.76 -19.28 -1.61
C LYS A 127 -14.93 -20.80 -1.66
N ALA A 128 -14.73 -21.50 -0.55
CA ALA A 128 -14.86 -22.95 -0.48
C ALA A 128 -16.27 -23.43 -0.87
N GLU A 129 -17.31 -22.77 -0.40
CA GLU A 129 -18.70 -23.11 -0.71
C GLU A 129 -19.02 -22.89 -2.19
N SER A 130 -18.61 -21.73 -2.76
CA SER A 130 -18.87 -21.43 -4.16
C SER A 130 -18.07 -22.31 -5.14
N GLU A 131 -16.95 -22.86 -4.71
CA GLU A 131 -16.06 -23.70 -5.51
C GLU A 131 -16.19 -25.22 -5.17
N ALA A 132 -17.22 -25.61 -4.41
CA ALA A 132 -17.46 -27.01 -4.06
C ALA A 132 -17.63 -27.94 -5.29
N ASN A 133 -18.10 -27.39 -6.41
CA ASN A 133 -18.24 -28.08 -7.70
C ASN A 133 -17.15 -27.67 -8.71
N GLY A 134 -15.94 -27.38 -8.23
CA GLY A 134 -14.81 -26.97 -9.02
C GLY A 134 -14.59 -25.45 -9.07
N PRO A 135 -13.41 -25.01 -9.52
CA PRO A 135 -13.04 -23.60 -9.51
C PRO A 135 -13.95 -22.77 -10.42
N LEU A 136 -14.30 -21.57 -9.97
CA LEU A 136 -15.07 -20.64 -10.79
C LEU A 136 -14.21 -19.93 -11.83
N VAL A 137 -12.94 -19.70 -11.52
CA VAL A 137 -12.00 -18.90 -12.32
C VAL A 137 -10.82 -19.77 -12.72
N ASP A 138 -10.44 -19.71 -14.00
CA ASP A 138 -9.25 -20.36 -14.52
C ASP A 138 -8.00 -19.59 -14.14
N HIS A 139 -7.92 -18.32 -14.54
CA HIS A 139 -6.84 -17.42 -14.18
C HIS A 139 -7.30 -15.97 -14.07
N ILE A 140 -6.42 -15.12 -13.54
CA ILE A 140 -6.69 -13.71 -13.32
C ILE A 140 -5.53 -12.89 -13.86
N ASP A 141 -5.82 -11.99 -14.81
CA ASP A 141 -4.91 -10.91 -15.15
C ASP A 141 -5.21 -9.70 -14.26
N HIS A 142 -4.18 -9.00 -13.82
CA HIS A 142 -4.38 -7.78 -13.06
C HIS A 142 -3.31 -6.73 -13.36
N TYR A 143 -3.71 -5.47 -13.31
CA TYR A 143 -2.86 -4.33 -13.63
C TYR A 143 -3.09 -3.24 -12.60
N PHE A 144 -2.02 -2.76 -11.97
CA PHE A 144 -2.06 -1.52 -11.22
C PHE A 144 -1.86 -0.35 -12.15
N MET A 145 -2.71 0.65 -12.03
CA MET A 145 -2.80 1.77 -12.96
C MET A 145 -2.76 3.10 -12.20
N ASP A 146 -1.98 4.02 -12.73
CA ASP A 146 -1.99 5.41 -12.30
C ASP A 146 -2.91 6.22 -13.22
N PRO A 147 -3.79 7.07 -12.69
CA PRO A 147 -4.61 7.91 -13.54
C PRO A 147 -3.74 8.94 -14.28
N THR A 148 -4.05 9.15 -15.55
CA THR A 148 -3.39 10.21 -16.34
C THR A 148 -3.84 11.59 -15.87
N ASN A 149 -3.11 12.64 -16.26
CA ASN A 149 -3.43 14.01 -15.87
C ASN A 149 -4.78 14.52 -16.43
N PHE A 150 -5.29 13.90 -17.49
CA PHE A 150 -6.60 14.18 -18.10
C PHE A 150 -7.69 13.18 -17.68
N SER A 151 -7.40 12.22 -16.81
CA SER A 151 -8.40 11.29 -16.28
C SER A 151 -9.40 12.02 -15.37
N ALA A 152 -10.66 11.56 -15.40
CA ALA A 152 -11.68 11.99 -14.44
C ALA A 152 -11.42 11.45 -13.03
N PHE A 153 -10.75 10.30 -12.92
CA PHE A 153 -10.26 9.72 -11.68
C PHE A 153 -8.90 10.32 -11.33
N LYS A 154 -8.66 10.58 -10.02
CA LYS A 154 -7.41 11.17 -9.51
C LYS A 154 -6.90 10.37 -8.33
#